data_4f71c5085a710f4e9a91271f1507da94
#
_entry.id   4f71c5085a710f4e9a91271f1507da94
#
_cell.length_a   1.000
_cell.length_b   1.000
_cell.length_c   1.000
_cell.angle_alpha   90.00
_cell.angle_beta   90.00
_cell.angle_gamma   90.00
#
_symmetry.space_group_name_H-M   'P 1'
#
loop_
_entity.id
_entity.type
_entity.pdbx_description
1 polymer ?
#
loop_
_entity_poly.entity_id
_entity_poly.type
_entity_poly.pdbx_seq_one_letter_code
_entity_poly.pdbx_strand_id
1 'polypeptide(L)'
;MNTPKRNILFLLIFLLLFAGSSIYLFKDKINRLFFEPNVPSAGGSVSFEEGASVKDNKPIEIIAENLKIPWEIAFLPDKDVLVTERPGTILRVGTDRKIYHIEGVESSGERGLMGLVLHPNFEQNKLIYLYFTTDTNGTLRNKIERYRLEKDNLYDKTVIIDNIPGSIYHDGGRIEFGPDGMLYITTGDAGQPHLAQNKNSLAGKILRIEDDGSIPEDNPYKNAVWTYGHRNSQGLVWDNQGRLWATEHGRSGAQSGLDELNLIEKGKNYGWPTIQGDETRTEMETPVINSGPNYTWAPADIEFINGSLFFSGLRGEALYEAKINDLVTPERISSAPEIKIHFLKEFGRLRATRLSPDGYLYITTSNTDGRGEPKSGDDKLIRIDPEIFANR
;
A
#
# COMPACT_ATOMS: atom_id res chain seq x y z
N MET A 1 32.39 53.02 -14.36
CA MET A 1 32.90 51.93 -13.50
C MET A 1 31.73 51.23 -12.81
N ASN A 2 31.18 50.14 -13.37
CA ASN A 2 30.10 49.35 -12.72
C ASN A 2 29.95 47.97 -13.38
N THR A 3 31.04 47.26 -13.64
CA THR A 3 31.01 45.95 -14.33
C THR A 3 31.24 44.69 -13.46
N PRO A 4 31.93 44.71 -12.29
CA PRO A 4 32.19 43.47 -11.60
C PRO A 4 30.96 42.91 -10.84
N LYS A 5 30.12 43.76 -10.26
CA LYS A 5 28.95 43.27 -9.46
C LYS A 5 27.86 42.61 -10.32
N ARG A 6 27.67 43.08 -11.56
CA ARG A 6 26.68 42.51 -12.50
C ARG A 6 27.12 41.13 -12.99
N ASN A 7 28.41 40.94 -13.23
CA ASN A 7 28.94 39.64 -13.68
C ASN A 7 28.90 38.59 -12.55
N ILE A 8 29.12 38.98 -11.30
CA ILE A 8 29.01 38.13 -10.15
C ILE A 8 27.55 37.68 -9.95
N LEU A 9 26.59 38.60 -10.13
CA LEU A 9 25.17 38.26 -10.01
C LEU A 9 24.72 37.27 -11.12
N PHE A 10 25.16 37.49 -12.37
CA PHE A 10 24.90 36.56 -13.46
C PHE A 10 25.55 35.20 -13.24
N LEU A 11 26.75 35.14 -12.70
CA LEU A 11 27.44 33.89 -12.35
C LEU A 11 26.69 33.13 -11.25
N LEU A 12 26.21 33.81 -10.22
CA LEU A 12 25.42 33.23 -9.13
C LEU A 12 24.07 32.72 -9.63
N ILE A 13 23.37 33.47 -10.49
CA ILE A 13 22.12 33.02 -11.10
C ILE A 13 22.36 31.80 -11.99
N PHE A 14 23.43 31.80 -12.78
CA PHE A 14 23.79 30.66 -13.63
C PHE A 14 24.14 29.42 -12.80
N LEU A 15 24.89 29.58 -11.70
CA LEU A 15 25.20 28.50 -10.77
C LEU A 15 23.95 27.96 -10.08
N LEU A 16 22.99 28.81 -9.68
CA LEU A 16 21.73 28.41 -9.09
C LEU A 16 20.84 27.68 -10.09
N LEU A 17 20.77 28.16 -11.34
CA LEU A 17 20.04 27.49 -12.41
C LEU A 17 20.69 26.16 -12.81
N PHE A 18 22.03 26.12 -12.84
CA PHE A 18 22.76 24.88 -13.11
C PHE A 18 22.62 23.87 -11.97
N ALA A 19 22.69 24.32 -10.71
CA ALA A 19 22.41 23.48 -9.54
C ALA A 19 20.95 22.99 -9.54
N GLY A 20 19.99 23.87 -9.85
CA GLY A 20 18.59 23.50 -9.98
C GLY A 20 18.33 22.49 -11.09
N SER A 21 18.93 22.68 -12.27
CA SER A 21 18.84 21.73 -13.39
C SER A 21 19.52 20.41 -13.05
N SER A 22 20.68 20.45 -12.39
CA SER A 22 21.37 19.23 -11.95
C SER A 22 20.55 18.48 -10.88
N ILE A 23 19.97 19.19 -9.92
CA ILE A 23 19.06 18.60 -8.93
C ILE A 23 17.85 17.99 -9.63
N TYR A 24 17.29 18.64 -10.64
CA TYR A 24 16.16 18.11 -11.41
C TYR A 24 16.55 16.90 -12.25
N LEU A 25 17.68 16.94 -12.96
CA LEU A 25 18.19 15.82 -13.79
C LEU A 25 18.68 14.62 -12.96
N PHE A 26 19.17 14.88 -11.75
CA PHE A 26 19.63 13.85 -10.81
C PHE A 26 18.67 13.60 -9.65
N LYS A 27 17.49 14.18 -9.69
CA LYS A 27 16.46 14.07 -8.67
C LYS A 27 16.23 12.61 -8.24
N ASP A 28 16.14 11.69 -9.19
CA ASP A 28 15.92 10.29 -8.90
C ASP A 28 17.17 9.62 -8.31
N LYS A 29 18.38 9.98 -8.77
CA LYS A 29 19.64 9.54 -8.15
C LYS A 29 19.84 10.13 -6.76
N ILE A 30 19.49 11.40 -6.54
CA ILE A 30 19.57 12.05 -5.23
C ILE A 30 18.53 11.44 -4.28
N ASN A 31 17.30 11.23 -4.75
CA ASN A 31 16.29 10.51 -3.99
C ASN A 31 16.77 9.09 -3.61
N ARG A 32 17.44 8.37 -4.50
CA ARG A 32 18.00 7.05 -4.21
C ARG A 32 19.10 7.09 -3.16
N LEU A 33 20.01 8.06 -3.19
CA LEU A 33 21.05 8.23 -2.16
C LEU A 33 20.48 8.41 -0.75
N PHE A 34 19.31 9.05 -0.63
CA PHE A 34 18.60 9.21 0.63
C PHE A 34 17.60 8.09 0.92
N PHE A 35 17.35 7.21 -0.05
CA PHE A 35 16.30 6.19 -0.02
C PHE A 35 16.81 4.79 -0.38
N GLU A 36 18.12 4.54 -0.40
CA GLU A 36 18.61 3.16 -0.47
C GLU A 36 18.17 2.38 0.76
N PRO A 37 17.58 1.20 0.60
CA PRO A 37 17.24 0.36 1.76
C PRO A 37 18.52 -0.01 2.49
N ASN A 38 18.66 0.40 3.76
CA ASN A 38 19.60 -0.23 4.66
C ASN A 38 19.05 -1.63 4.95
N VAL A 39 19.50 -2.60 4.18
CA VAL A 39 19.19 -4.00 4.46
C VAL A 39 19.89 -4.39 5.76
N PRO A 40 19.19 -4.99 6.74
CA PRO A 40 19.87 -5.56 7.88
C PRO A 40 20.96 -6.50 7.37
N SER A 41 22.17 -6.35 7.87
CA SER A 41 23.09 -7.47 7.86
C SER A 41 22.49 -8.49 8.83
N ALA A 42 21.66 -9.38 8.29
CA ALA A 42 21.08 -10.46 9.07
C ALA A 42 22.25 -11.20 9.72
N GLY A 43 22.30 -11.17 11.04
CA GLY A 43 23.18 -12.00 11.84
C GLY A 43 22.72 -13.47 11.84
N GLY A 44 22.04 -13.89 10.80
CA GLY A 44 21.75 -15.27 10.43
C GLY A 44 22.11 -15.45 8.96
N SER A 45 22.82 -16.49 8.64
CA SER A 45 23.20 -16.84 7.28
C SER A 45 21.96 -16.95 6.40
N VAL A 46 21.67 -15.90 5.62
CA VAL A 46 20.69 -15.97 4.53
C VAL A 46 21.38 -16.80 3.44
N SER A 47 21.04 -18.06 3.34
CA SER A 47 21.45 -18.90 2.22
C SER A 47 20.58 -18.54 1.02
N PHE A 48 21.17 -17.85 0.05
CA PHE A 48 20.59 -17.72 -1.29
C PHE A 48 20.91 -19.00 -2.05
N GLU A 49 19.90 -19.82 -2.36
CA GLU A 49 20.07 -20.89 -3.34
C GLU A 49 19.84 -20.32 -4.74
N GLU A 50 20.92 -20.28 -5.53
CA GLU A 50 20.84 -20.13 -6.97
C GLU A 50 20.15 -21.35 -7.59
N GLY A 51 19.00 -21.12 -8.23
CA GLY A 51 18.53 -21.93 -9.34
C GLY A 51 18.17 -23.38 -9.07
N ALA A 52 17.04 -23.64 -8.45
CA ALA A 52 16.40 -24.96 -8.57
C ALA A 52 15.88 -25.14 -10.00
N SER A 53 16.38 -26.14 -10.73
CA SER A 53 15.89 -26.54 -12.05
C SER A 53 14.47 -27.10 -11.95
N VAL A 54 13.53 -26.49 -12.64
CA VAL A 54 12.08 -26.72 -12.51
C VAL A 54 11.60 -27.65 -13.64
N LYS A 55 10.85 -28.67 -13.25
CA LYS A 55 9.92 -29.39 -14.12
C LYS A 55 8.72 -28.47 -14.43
N ASP A 56 8.12 -28.58 -15.58
CA ASP A 56 7.06 -27.77 -16.23
C ASP A 56 5.96 -27.03 -15.43
N ASN A 57 5.99 -26.97 -14.11
CA ASN A 57 5.23 -26.05 -13.26
C ASN A 57 6.24 -25.04 -12.69
N LYS A 58 6.36 -23.88 -13.31
CA LYS A 58 7.18 -22.80 -12.79
C LYS A 58 6.54 -22.28 -11.50
N PRO A 59 7.24 -22.31 -10.35
CA PRO A 59 6.69 -21.82 -9.09
C PRO A 59 6.47 -20.30 -9.10
N ILE A 60 7.03 -19.61 -10.09
CA ILE A 60 6.88 -18.17 -10.32
C ILE A 60 6.61 -17.96 -11.80
N GLU A 61 5.53 -17.23 -12.11
CA GLU A 61 5.10 -16.94 -13.47
C GLU A 61 4.73 -15.45 -13.63
N ILE A 62 5.21 -14.82 -14.70
CA ILE A 62 4.80 -13.47 -15.07
C ILE A 62 3.50 -13.56 -15.86
N ILE A 63 2.40 -13.06 -15.30
CA ILE A 63 1.06 -13.12 -15.88
C ILE A 63 0.81 -11.93 -16.82
N ALA A 64 1.33 -10.75 -16.47
CA ALA A 64 1.24 -9.56 -17.33
C ALA A 64 2.47 -8.67 -17.13
N GLU A 65 2.82 -7.95 -18.19
CA GLU A 65 3.92 -7.00 -18.24
C GLU A 65 3.47 -5.65 -18.78
N ASN A 66 4.32 -4.63 -18.59
CA ASN A 66 4.08 -3.25 -19.04
C ASN A 66 2.83 -2.64 -18.43
N LEU A 67 2.56 -2.95 -17.15
CA LEU A 67 1.52 -2.31 -16.36
C LEU A 67 1.93 -0.87 -16.00
N LYS A 68 0.94 0.00 -15.77
CA LYS A 68 1.17 1.42 -15.47
C LYS A 68 0.98 1.69 -13.99
N ILE A 69 2.02 1.46 -13.19
CA ILE A 69 2.01 1.66 -11.73
C ILE A 69 0.81 0.92 -11.10
N PRO A 70 0.75 -0.41 -11.21
CA PRO A 70 -0.36 -1.20 -10.67
C PRO A 70 -0.43 -1.06 -9.15
N TRP A 71 -1.65 -1.01 -8.59
CA TRP A 71 -1.84 -0.75 -7.18
C TRP A 71 -2.62 -1.84 -6.43
N GLU A 72 -3.68 -2.38 -7.01
CA GLU A 72 -4.53 -3.41 -6.39
C GLU A 72 -4.77 -4.56 -7.33
N ILE A 73 -5.03 -5.74 -6.75
CA ILE A 73 -5.42 -6.97 -7.44
C ILE A 73 -6.77 -7.44 -6.88
N ALA A 74 -7.69 -7.81 -7.74
CA ALA A 74 -8.90 -8.51 -7.35
C ALA A 74 -9.22 -9.64 -8.32
N PHE A 75 -9.77 -10.74 -7.80
CA PHE A 75 -10.06 -11.95 -8.60
C PHE A 75 -11.55 -12.03 -8.90
N LEU A 76 -11.89 -12.17 -10.17
CA LEU A 76 -13.25 -12.42 -10.62
C LEU A 76 -13.62 -13.91 -10.51
N PRO A 77 -14.92 -14.26 -10.35
CA PRO A 77 -15.35 -15.65 -10.28
C PRO A 77 -15.01 -16.50 -11.53
N ASP A 78 -14.84 -15.85 -12.69
CA ASP A 78 -14.40 -16.51 -13.94
C ASP A 78 -12.88 -16.69 -14.04
N LYS A 79 -12.14 -16.41 -12.95
CA LYS A 79 -10.68 -16.48 -12.81
C LYS A 79 -9.90 -15.39 -13.51
N ASP A 80 -10.55 -14.44 -14.16
CA ASP A 80 -9.86 -13.24 -14.64
C ASP A 80 -9.42 -12.38 -13.44
N VAL A 81 -8.36 -11.63 -13.63
CA VAL A 81 -7.77 -10.76 -12.62
C VAL A 81 -8.02 -9.30 -13.00
N LEU A 82 -8.55 -8.51 -12.06
CA LEU A 82 -8.61 -7.07 -12.18
C LEU A 82 -7.38 -6.46 -11.50
N VAL A 83 -6.74 -5.52 -12.18
CA VAL A 83 -5.61 -4.76 -11.63
C VAL A 83 -5.91 -3.27 -11.80
N THR A 84 -5.92 -2.51 -10.71
CA THR A 84 -5.98 -1.05 -10.82
C THR A 84 -4.61 -0.50 -11.19
N GLU A 85 -4.60 0.48 -12.08
CA GLU A 85 -3.43 1.24 -12.47
C GLU A 85 -3.61 2.69 -12.04
N ARG A 86 -2.62 3.24 -11.33
CA ARG A 86 -2.72 4.59 -10.72
C ARG A 86 -3.14 5.70 -11.67
N PRO A 87 -2.80 5.71 -12.98
CA PRO A 87 -3.30 6.72 -13.92
C PRO A 87 -4.81 6.75 -14.15
N GLY A 88 -5.58 5.82 -13.57
CA GLY A 88 -7.04 5.84 -13.65
C GLY A 88 -7.61 4.75 -14.55
N THR A 89 -6.95 3.62 -14.66
CA THR A 89 -7.43 2.47 -15.43
C THR A 89 -7.58 1.23 -14.56
N ILE A 90 -8.53 0.36 -14.90
CA ILE A 90 -8.61 -1.01 -14.41
C ILE A 90 -8.29 -1.90 -15.59
N LEU A 91 -7.26 -2.72 -15.45
CA LEU A 91 -6.91 -3.74 -16.42
C LEU A 91 -7.55 -5.06 -16.03
N ARG A 92 -8.32 -5.67 -16.92
CA ARG A 92 -8.75 -7.06 -16.80
C ARG A 92 -7.74 -7.95 -17.54
N VAL A 93 -7.16 -8.88 -16.82
CA VAL A 93 -6.17 -9.85 -17.29
C VAL A 93 -6.81 -11.23 -17.24
N GLY A 94 -6.87 -11.91 -18.36
CA GLY A 94 -7.49 -13.22 -18.47
C GLY A 94 -7.69 -13.61 -19.94
N THR A 95 -8.82 -14.21 -20.23
CA THR A 95 -9.14 -14.68 -21.58
C THR A 95 -9.11 -13.56 -22.63
N ASP A 96 -9.64 -12.39 -22.24
CA ASP A 96 -9.63 -11.18 -23.07
C ASP A 96 -9.06 -10.00 -22.27
N ARG A 97 -7.96 -9.42 -22.73
CA ARG A 97 -7.39 -8.22 -22.11
C ARG A 97 -8.31 -7.03 -22.35
N LYS A 98 -8.78 -6.39 -21.27
CA LYS A 98 -9.67 -5.25 -21.32
C LYS A 98 -9.24 -4.13 -20.39
N ILE A 99 -9.49 -2.89 -20.76
CA ILE A 99 -9.18 -1.69 -19.98
C ILE A 99 -10.48 -0.92 -19.75
N TYR A 100 -10.76 -0.62 -18.47
CA TYR A 100 -11.81 0.29 -18.05
C TYR A 100 -11.18 1.60 -17.58
N HIS A 101 -11.73 2.73 -18.02
CA HIS A 101 -11.25 4.06 -17.64
C HIS A 101 -12.15 4.64 -16.54
N ILE A 102 -11.52 5.15 -15.47
CA ILE A 102 -12.22 5.79 -14.36
C ILE A 102 -12.05 7.31 -14.49
N GLU A 103 -13.18 8.00 -14.64
CA GLU A 103 -13.19 9.45 -14.82
C GLU A 103 -12.88 10.18 -13.51
N GLY A 104 -12.20 11.33 -13.61
CA GLY A 104 -11.93 12.22 -12.48
C GLY A 104 -10.80 11.77 -11.56
N VAL A 105 -10.04 10.76 -11.96
CA VAL A 105 -8.82 10.34 -11.23
C VAL A 105 -7.72 11.38 -11.42
N GLU A 106 -7.20 11.89 -10.33
CA GLU A 106 -6.04 12.77 -10.30
C GLU A 106 -4.79 11.98 -9.84
N SER A 107 -3.89 11.71 -10.79
CA SER A 107 -2.73 10.83 -10.58
C SER A 107 -1.42 11.60 -10.64
N SER A 108 -0.74 11.74 -9.51
CA SER A 108 0.61 12.31 -9.39
C SER A 108 1.16 11.99 -7.99
N GLY A 109 2.48 11.91 -7.84
CA GLY A 109 3.08 11.51 -6.55
C GLY A 109 2.66 10.09 -6.14
N GLU A 110 2.00 9.93 -4.99
CA GLU A 110 1.47 8.64 -4.51
C GLU A 110 0.00 8.41 -4.86
N ARG A 111 -0.73 9.48 -5.17
CA ARG A 111 -2.16 9.47 -5.45
C ARG A 111 -2.53 8.91 -6.82
N GLY A 112 -3.80 8.62 -7.03
CA GLY A 112 -4.37 8.09 -8.27
C GLY A 112 -5.52 7.13 -8.01
N LEU A 113 -5.77 6.20 -8.93
CA LEU A 113 -6.64 5.05 -8.70
C LEU A 113 -5.88 4.02 -7.89
N MET A 114 -6.38 3.69 -6.71
CA MET A 114 -5.71 2.83 -5.73
C MET A 114 -6.50 1.56 -5.45
N GLY A 115 -7.23 1.49 -4.35
CA GLY A 115 -7.94 0.30 -3.92
C GLY A 115 -9.09 -0.10 -4.84
N LEU A 116 -9.29 -1.40 -4.95
CA LEU A 116 -10.41 -2.04 -5.61
C LEU A 116 -10.81 -3.26 -4.79
N VAL A 117 -12.09 -3.40 -4.48
CA VAL A 117 -12.63 -4.61 -3.87
C VAL A 117 -13.97 -4.99 -4.50
N LEU A 118 -14.21 -6.29 -4.64
CA LEU A 118 -15.50 -6.82 -5.04
C LEU A 118 -16.42 -6.88 -3.81
N HIS A 119 -17.72 -6.59 -4.02
CA HIS A 119 -18.71 -6.83 -2.98
C HIS A 119 -18.75 -8.33 -2.59
N PRO A 120 -18.96 -8.70 -1.32
CA PRO A 120 -19.02 -10.11 -0.90
C PRO A 120 -20.03 -10.96 -1.70
N ASN A 121 -21.13 -10.34 -2.15
CA ASN A 121 -22.15 -10.97 -3.01
C ASN A 121 -21.97 -10.62 -4.50
N PHE A 122 -20.71 -10.47 -4.96
CA PHE A 122 -20.41 -10.03 -6.32
C PHE A 122 -21.04 -10.91 -7.42
N GLU A 123 -21.14 -12.21 -7.19
CA GLU A 123 -21.77 -13.13 -8.16
C GLU A 123 -23.21 -12.72 -8.49
N GLN A 124 -23.95 -12.16 -7.52
CA GLN A 124 -25.34 -11.75 -7.65
C GLN A 124 -25.48 -10.29 -8.11
N ASN A 125 -24.72 -9.38 -7.50
CA ASN A 125 -24.91 -7.94 -7.66
C ASN A 125 -23.91 -7.28 -8.61
N LYS A 126 -22.77 -7.94 -8.90
CA LYS A 126 -21.70 -7.43 -9.77
C LYS A 126 -21.09 -6.10 -9.30
N LEU A 127 -21.19 -5.78 -8.01
CA LEU A 127 -20.69 -4.51 -7.48
C LEU A 127 -19.19 -4.56 -7.17
N ILE A 128 -18.49 -3.50 -7.57
CA ILE A 128 -17.10 -3.23 -7.22
C ILE A 128 -17.00 -1.85 -6.60
N TYR A 129 -16.01 -1.68 -5.73
CA TYR A 129 -15.72 -0.41 -5.05
C TYR A 129 -14.32 0.02 -5.41
N LEU A 130 -14.14 1.32 -5.67
CA LEU A 130 -12.89 1.92 -6.10
C LEU A 130 -12.54 3.09 -5.18
N TYR A 131 -11.33 3.07 -4.62
CA TYR A 131 -10.77 4.21 -3.90
C TYR A 131 -9.82 4.98 -4.80
N PHE A 132 -10.01 6.29 -4.92
CA PHE A 132 -9.13 7.12 -5.73
C PHE A 132 -9.13 8.59 -5.29
N THR A 133 -8.08 9.29 -5.72
CA THR A 133 -7.93 10.73 -5.53
C THR A 133 -8.56 11.49 -6.68
N THR A 134 -9.24 12.59 -6.37
CA THR A 134 -9.83 13.54 -7.32
C THR A 134 -9.42 14.96 -6.96
N ASP A 135 -9.42 15.85 -7.94
CA ASP A 135 -9.28 17.30 -7.71
C ASP A 135 -10.65 17.95 -7.79
N THR A 136 -11.02 18.65 -6.72
CA THR A 136 -12.24 19.46 -6.66
C THR A 136 -11.85 20.92 -6.48
N ASN A 137 -11.80 21.66 -7.59
CA ASN A 137 -11.43 23.09 -7.62
C ASN A 137 -10.06 23.39 -6.97
N GLY A 138 -9.03 22.62 -7.32
CA GLY A 138 -7.68 22.76 -6.77
C GLY A 138 -7.50 22.18 -5.37
N THR A 139 -8.51 21.46 -4.86
CA THR A 139 -8.44 20.76 -3.58
C THR A 139 -8.48 19.26 -3.80
N LEU A 140 -7.40 18.58 -3.41
CA LEU A 140 -7.32 17.14 -3.51
C LEU A 140 -8.20 16.47 -2.45
N ARG A 141 -8.98 15.48 -2.88
CA ARG A 141 -9.83 14.66 -2.03
C ARG A 141 -9.75 13.21 -2.47
N ASN A 142 -9.78 12.32 -1.51
CA ASN A 142 -10.00 10.91 -1.77
C ASN A 142 -11.47 10.57 -1.60
N LYS A 143 -11.92 9.58 -2.34
CA LYS A 143 -13.31 9.09 -2.28
C LYS A 143 -13.40 7.63 -2.66
N ILE A 144 -14.53 7.02 -2.32
CA ILE A 144 -14.92 5.71 -2.80
C ILE A 144 -16.15 5.85 -3.68
N GLU A 145 -16.07 5.28 -4.85
CA GLU A 145 -17.21 5.09 -5.75
C GLU A 145 -17.47 3.60 -5.95
N ARG A 146 -18.75 3.26 -6.02
CA ARG A 146 -19.23 1.91 -6.33
C ARG A 146 -19.74 1.89 -7.76
N TYR A 147 -19.45 0.80 -8.45
CA TYR A 147 -19.91 0.53 -9.82
C TYR A 147 -20.47 -0.88 -9.91
N ARG A 148 -21.35 -1.09 -10.87
CA ARG A 148 -21.73 -2.42 -11.31
C ARG A 148 -20.88 -2.79 -12.52
N LEU A 149 -20.03 -3.82 -12.37
CA LEU A 149 -19.16 -4.34 -13.42
C LEU A 149 -19.96 -5.32 -14.29
N GLU A 150 -20.19 -4.96 -15.51
CA GLU A 150 -20.67 -5.88 -16.53
C GLU A 150 -19.55 -6.22 -17.52
N LYS A 151 -19.80 -7.22 -18.38
CA LYS A 151 -18.78 -7.76 -19.29
C LYS A 151 -18.03 -6.68 -20.06
N ASP A 152 -18.70 -5.62 -20.46
CA ASP A 152 -18.16 -4.62 -21.37
C ASP A 152 -17.97 -3.23 -20.77
N ASN A 153 -18.51 -2.93 -19.58
CA ASN A 153 -18.44 -1.58 -19.01
C ASN A 153 -18.74 -1.55 -17.52
N LEU A 154 -18.54 -0.36 -16.93
CA LEU A 154 -18.92 0.00 -15.56
C LEU A 154 -20.19 0.84 -15.62
N TYR A 155 -21.19 0.45 -14.83
CA TYR A 155 -22.51 1.08 -14.78
C TYR A 155 -22.85 1.52 -13.34
N ASP A 156 -23.93 2.26 -13.19
CA ASP A 156 -24.57 2.59 -11.90
C ASP A 156 -23.60 3.23 -10.88
N LYS A 157 -22.75 4.14 -11.38
CA LYS A 157 -21.82 4.91 -10.57
C LYS A 157 -22.52 5.55 -9.37
N THR A 158 -22.04 5.26 -8.16
CA THR A 158 -22.56 5.78 -6.90
C THR A 158 -21.41 6.20 -6.00
N VAL A 159 -21.44 7.42 -5.44
CA VAL A 159 -20.47 7.84 -4.41
C VAL A 159 -20.86 7.20 -3.09
N ILE A 160 -19.94 6.48 -2.46
CA ILE A 160 -20.14 5.80 -1.18
C ILE A 160 -19.65 6.66 -0.02
N ILE A 161 -18.46 7.22 -0.14
CA ILE A 161 -17.90 8.20 0.79
C ILE A 161 -17.00 9.14 0.02
N ASP A 162 -17.05 10.41 0.34
CA ASP A 162 -16.21 11.44 -0.26
C ASP A 162 -15.57 12.35 0.81
N ASN A 163 -14.93 13.44 0.37
CA ASN A 163 -14.31 14.43 1.24
C ASN A 163 -13.25 13.90 2.22
N ILE A 164 -12.70 12.71 1.96
CA ILE A 164 -11.50 12.24 2.65
C ILE A 164 -10.34 13.17 2.24
N PRO A 165 -9.62 13.79 3.18
CA PRO A 165 -8.49 14.64 2.83
C PRO A 165 -7.48 13.90 1.96
N GLY A 166 -7.08 14.49 0.82
CA GLY A 166 -6.12 13.96 -0.13
C GLY A 166 -4.91 14.86 -0.30
N SER A 167 -3.79 14.31 -0.75
CA SER A 167 -2.53 15.01 -0.95
C SER A 167 -1.75 14.40 -2.12
N ILE A 168 -0.52 14.88 -2.34
CA ILE A 168 0.43 14.24 -3.26
C ILE A 168 1.11 13.01 -2.64
N TYR A 169 0.92 12.77 -1.34
CA TYR A 169 1.43 11.63 -0.58
C TYR A 169 0.59 11.38 0.67
N HIS A 170 0.65 10.17 1.21
CA HIS A 170 -0.09 9.70 2.38
C HIS A 170 -1.61 9.73 2.15
N ASP A 171 -2.07 9.04 1.14
CA ASP A 171 -3.49 8.95 0.80
C ASP A 171 -4.16 7.66 1.32
N GLY A 172 -3.39 6.73 1.92
CA GLY A 172 -3.89 5.41 2.31
C GLY A 172 -4.28 4.58 1.09
N GLY A 173 -5.55 4.23 0.98
CA GLY A 173 -6.13 3.72 -0.26
C GLY A 173 -6.55 2.26 -0.25
N ARG A 174 -6.23 1.47 0.80
CA ARG A 174 -6.69 0.08 0.89
C ARG A 174 -8.15 0.04 1.30
N ILE A 175 -8.94 -0.77 0.62
CA ILE A 175 -10.34 -1.04 0.94
C ILE A 175 -10.59 -2.55 0.93
N GLU A 176 -11.27 -3.04 1.98
CA GLU A 176 -11.57 -4.46 2.15
C GLU A 176 -12.91 -4.65 2.85
N PHE A 177 -13.67 -5.67 2.44
CA PHE A 177 -14.82 -6.11 3.22
C PHE A 177 -14.36 -7.04 4.36
N GLY A 178 -14.73 -6.66 5.58
CA GLY A 178 -14.48 -7.50 6.75
C GLY A 178 -15.40 -8.73 6.83
N PRO A 179 -15.07 -9.68 7.70
CA PRO A 179 -15.93 -10.84 7.95
C PRO A 179 -17.31 -10.48 8.53
N ASP A 180 -17.47 -9.25 9.03
CA ASP A 180 -18.73 -8.67 9.48
C ASP A 180 -19.56 -8.03 8.34
N GLY A 181 -19.06 -8.08 7.11
CA GLY A 181 -19.71 -7.54 5.91
C GLY A 181 -19.55 -6.02 5.74
N MET A 182 -18.84 -5.34 6.65
CA MET A 182 -18.57 -3.90 6.57
C MET A 182 -17.37 -3.61 5.66
N LEU A 183 -17.37 -2.43 5.03
CA LEU A 183 -16.24 -1.94 4.24
C LEU A 183 -15.26 -1.19 5.14
N TYR A 184 -14.03 -1.71 5.23
CA TYR A 184 -12.92 -1.08 5.93
C TYR A 184 -12.03 -0.34 4.95
N ILE A 185 -11.53 0.83 5.37
CA ILE A 185 -10.84 1.77 4.49
C ILE A 185 -9.64 2.34 5.23
N THR A 186 -8.45 2.26 4.64
CA THR A 186 -7.29 2.99 5.16
C THR A 186 -7.20 4.38 4.56
N THR A 187 -6.92 5.37 5.39
CA THR A 187 -6.68 6.75 4.95
C THR A 187 -5.36 7.26 5.53
N GLY A 188 -4.60 7.98 4.73
CA GLY A 188 -3.38 8.63 5.20
C GLY A 188 -3.66 9.98 5.90
N ASP A 189 -2.64 10.54 6.53
CA ASP A 189 -2.71 11.85 7.19
C ASP A 189 -2.74 13.04 6.20
N ALA A 190 -2.65 12.76 4.89
CA ALA A 190 -2.61 13.74 3.80
C ALA A 190 -1.51 14.82 4.01
N GLY A 191 -0.38 14.44 4.63
CA GLY A 191 0.70 15.37 4.98
C GLY A 191 0.35 16.36 6.09
N GLN A 192 -0.72 16.10 6.85
CA GLN A 192 -1.20 16.91 7.97
C GLN A 192 -1.28 16.05 9.24
N PRO A 193 -0.14 15.75 9.91
CA PRO A 193 -0.07 14.75 10.98
C PRO A 193 -1.06 14.97 12.12
N HIS A 194 -1.39 16.23 12.44
CA HIS A 194 -2.33 16.56 13.51
C HIS A 194 -3.76 16.05 13.26
N LEU A 195 -4.14 15.83 11.98
CA LEU A 195 -5.45 15.28 11.61
C LEU A 195 -5.61 13.82 12.07
N ALA A 196 -4.50 13.08 12.19
CA ALA A 196 -4.55 11.69 12.62
C ALA A 196 -5.18 11.55 14.03
N GLN A 197 -4.93 12.50 14.93
CA GLN A 197 -5.50 12.51 16.28
C GLN A 197 -6.90 13.13 16.37
N ASN A 198 -7.38 13.80 15.32
CA ASN A 198 -8.71 14.40 15.31
C ASN A 198 -9.78 13.37 14.87
N LYS A 199 -10.59 12.89 15.81
CA LYS A 199 -11.65 11.89 15.56
C LYS A 199 -12.80 12.38 14.66
N ASN A 200 -12.87 13.68 14.35
CA ASN A 200 -13.83 14.25 13.39
C ASN A 200 -13.24 14.39 11.98
N SER A 201 -11.96 14.09 11.79
CA SER A 201 -11.30 14.04 10.48
C SER A 201 -11.28 12.62 9.96
N LEU A 202 -11.43 12.45 8.64
CA LEU A 202 -11.27 11.16 7.98
C LEU A 202 -9.80 10.87 7.60
N ALA A 203 -8.85 11.79 7.85
CA ALA A 203 -7.43 11.59 7.56
C ALA A 203 -6.70 10.86 8.69
N GLY A 204 -5.80 9.95 8.34
CA GLY A 204 -4.99 9.17 9.30
C GLY A 204 -5.84 8.21 10.13
N LYS A 205 -6.67 7.42 9.47
CA LYS A 205 -7.67 6.53 10.06
C LYS A 205 -7.71 5.16 9.39
N ILE A 206 -8.25 4.20 10.11
CA ILE A 206 -8.99 3.11 9.50
C ILE A 206 -10.47 3.45 9.70
N LEU A 207 -11.22 3.51 8.60
CA LEU A 207 -12.67 3.76 8.62
C LEU A 207 -13.42 2.44 8.48
N ARG A 208 -14.68 2.39 8.94
CA ARG A 208 -15.60 1.27 8.78
C ARG A 208 -16.99 1.80 8.49
N ILE A 209 -17.58 1.36 7.39
CA ILE A 209 -18.89 1.77 6.90
C ILE A 209 -19.67 0.58 6.34
N GLU A 210 -20.98 0.74 6.17
CA GLU A 210 -21.82 -0.19 5.41
C GLU A 210 -21.46 -0.13 3.90
N ASP A 211 -21.96 -1.08 3.13
CA ASP A 211 -21.76 -1.16 1.68
C ASP A 211 -22.41 0.00 0.89
N ASP A 212 -23.37 0.68 1.50
CA ASP A 212 -24.03 1.87 0.95
C ASP A 212 -23.45 3.20 1.45
N GLY A 213 -22.45 3.16 2.33
CA GLY A 213 -21.78 4.31 2.93
C GLY A 213 -22.39 4.78 4.27
N SER A 214 -23.47 4.14 4.75
CA SER A 214 -24.03 4.46 6.05
C SER A 214 -23.09 4.06 7.20
N ILE A 215 -23.29 4.66 8.35
CA ILE A 215 -22.44 4.46 9.53
C ILE A 215 -23.02 3.35 10.40
N PRO A 216 -22.28 2.26 10.64
CA PRO A 216 -22.71 1.20 11.54
C PRO A 216 -22.97 1.72 12.96
N GLU A 217 -24.07 1.28 13.58
CA GLU A 217 -24.46 1.74 14.91
C GLU A 217 -23.45 1.43 16.00
N ASP A 218 -22.68 0.34 15.81
CA ASP A 218 -21.66 -0.11 16.73
C ASP A 218 -20.29 0.56 16.52
N ASN A 219 -20.12 1.49 15.57
CA ASN A 219 -18.88 2.23 15.44
C ASN A 219 -18.56 3.03 16.71
N PRO A 220 -17.26 3.05 17.12
CA PRO A 220 -16.88 3.57 18.44
C PRO A 220 -17.14 5.07 18.65
N TYR A 221 -17.15 5.84 17.55
CA TYR A 221 -17.25 7.31 17.60
C TYR A 221 -18.52 7.87 16.96
N LYS A 222 -19.48 7.01 16.62
CA LYS A 222 -20.73 7.38 15.94
C LYS A 222 -20.50 8.09 14.60
N ASN A 223 -19.39 7.84 13.96
CA ASN A 223 -19.01 8.27 12.62
C ASN A 223 -18.25 7.13 11.92
N ALA A 224 -17.67 7.38 10.76
CA ALA A 224 -16.95 6.35 9.99
C ALA A 224 -15.64 5.86 10.65
N VAL A 225 -15.11 6.56 11.65
CA VAL A 225 -13.80 6.23 12.27
C VAL A 225 -13.90 4.96 13.09
N TRP A 226 -13.10 3.94 12.69
CA TRP A 226 -12.90 2.71 13.43
C TRP A 226 -11.72 2.80 14.39
N THR A 227 -10.56 3.25 13.86
CA THR A 227 -9.35 3.55 14.62
C THR A 227 -8.73 4.86 14.12
N TYR A 228 -7.84 5.44 14.93
CA TYR A 228 -7.22 6.72 14.62
C TYR A 228 -5.75 6.75 15.04
N GLY A 229 -5.05 7.83 14.69
CA GLY A 229 -3.63 7.95 14.99
C GLY A 229 -2.74 7.19 13.99
N HIS A 230 -3.19 7.08 12.73
CA HIS A 230 -2.44 6.47 11.63
C HIS A 230 -1.75 7.52 10.78
N ARG A 231 -0.58 7.18 10.24
CA ARG A 231 0.15 8.04 9.30
C ARG A 231 -0.22 7.75 7.86
N ASN A 232 0.02 6.53 7.39
CA ASN A 232 -0.27 6.10 6.02
C ASN A 232 -0.33 4.58 5.93
N SER A 233 -1.42 4.01 6.40
CA SER A 233 -1.66 2.57 6.32
C SER A 233 -2.07 2.18 4.89
N GLN A 234 -1.48 1.11 4.32
CA GLN A 234 -1.70 0.69 2.93
C GLN A 234 -2.05 -0.79 2.76
N GLY A 235 -2.06 -1.58 3.81
CA GLY A 235 -2.48 -2.97 3.79
C GLY A 235 -3.47 -3.27 4.89
N LEU A 236 -4.46 -4.13 4.61
CA LEU A 236 -5.43 -4.68 5.54
C LEU A 236 -5.65 -6.15 5.26
N VAL A 237 -5.66 -6.98 6.29
CA VAL A 237 -6.03 -8.40 6.17
C VAL A 237 -6.59 -8.93 7.48
N TRP A 238 -7.49 -9.90 7.41
CA TRP A 238 -7.94 -10.69 8.56
C TRP A 238 -7.22 -12.03 8.59
N ASP A 239 -6.74 -12.41 9.76
CA ASP A 239 -6.23 -13.76 9.98
C ASP A 239 -7.37 -14.77 10.24
N ASN A 240 -7.02 -16.04 10.38
CA ASN A 240 -7.99 -17.13 10.61
C ASN A 240 -8.67 -17.09 12.00
N GLN A 241 -8.26 -16.20 12.88
CA GLN A 241 -8.91 -15.91 14.16
C GLN A 241 -9.84 -14.69 14.09
N GLY A 242 -9.96 -14.07 12.90
CA GLY A 242 -10.76 -12.87 12.68
C GLY A 242 -10.14 -11.60 13.21
N ARG A 243 -8.82 -11.59 13.49
CA ARG A 243 -8.09 -10.39 13.91
C ARG A 243 -7.68 -9.60 12.68
N LEU A 244 -7.88 -8.29 12.76
CA LEU A 244 -7.52 -7.36 11.68
C LEU A 244 -6.06 -6.90 11.85
N TRP A 245 -5.30 -7.03 10.78
CA TRP A 245 -3.91 -6.58 10.68
C TRP A 245 -3.78 -5.47 9.66
N ALA A 246 -2.86 -4.54 9.91
CA ALA A 246 -2.55 -3.45 8.98
C ALA A 246 -1.04 -3.23 8.89
N THR A 247 -0.59 -2.90 7.68
CA THR A 247 0.75 -2.36 7.45
C THR A 247 0.69 -0.85 7.41
N GLU A 248 1.72 -0.18 7.90
CA GLU A 248 1.77 1.27 7.95
C GLU A 248 3.16 1.83 7.66
N HIS A 249 3.24 2.86 6.86
CA HIS A 249 4.48 3.58 6.59
C HIS A 249 4.89 4.43 7.78
N GLY A 250 6.11 4.22 8.28
CA GLY A 250 6.74 5.05 9.28
C GLY A 250 7.31 6.36 8.73
N ARG A 251 8.41 6.82 9.30
CA ARG A 251 9.06 8.08 8.90
C ARG A 251 9.55 8.05 7.44
N SER A 252 9.63 9.22 6.84
CA SER A 252 10.14 9.40 5.47
C SER A 252 11.42 10.25 5.44
N GLY A 253 12.12 10.24 4.30
CA GLY A 253 13.30 11.05 4.07
C GLY A 253 14.58 10.42 4.61
N ALA A 254 15.51 11.25 5.06
CA ALA A 254 16.83 10.82 5.56
C ALA A 254 16.75 10.01 6.86
N GLN A 255 15.68 10.19 7.63
CA GLN A 255 15.41 9.44 8.88
C GLN A 255 14.32 8.39 8.68
N SER A 256 14.17 7.84 7.48
CA SER A 256 13.13 6.86 7.22
C SER A 256 13.33 5.58 8.04
N GLY A 257 12.23 4.91 8.32
CA GLY A 257 12.16 3.73 9.18
C GLY A 257 10.98 3.79 10.10
N LEU A 258 10.91 2.86 11.04
CA LEU A 258 9.77 2.67 11.95
C LEU A 258 8.47 2.41 11.19
N ASP A 259 8.57 1.71 10.06
CA ASP A 259 7.40 1.15 9.38
C ASP A 259 6.79 0.07 10.26
N GLU A 260 5.48 -0.09 10.26
CA GLU A 260 4.76 -0.82 11.29
C GLU A 260 3.90 -1.95 10.72
N LEU A 261 3.80 -3.03 11.49
CA LEU A 261 2.79 -4.05 11.39
C LEU A 261 1.93 -3.98 12.65
N ASN A 262 0.68 -3.60 12.48
CA ASN A 262 -0.27 -3.30 13.55
C ASN A 262 -1.37 -4.36 13.66
N LEU A 263 -1.69 -4.78 14.88
CA LEU A 263 -2.93 -5.49 15.21
C LEU A 263 -4.01 -4.45 15.50
N ILE A 264 -5.08 -4.44 14.70
CA ILE A 264 -6.09 -3.39 14.72
C ILE A 264 -7.28 -3.77 15.59
N GLU A 265 -7.54 -2.95 16.61
CA GLU A 265 -8.64 -3.14 17.55
C GLU A 265 -9.57 -1.92 17.58
N LYS A 266 -10.86 -2.19 17.68
CA LYS A 266 -11.94 -1.19 17.71
C LYS A 266 -11.67 -0.04 18.69
N GLY A 267 -11.73 1.18 18.21
CA GLY A 267 -11.66 2.41 19.03
C GLY A 267 -10.25 2.78 19.51
N LYS A 268 -9.21 2.06 19.08
CA LYS A 268 -7.84 2.29 19.53
C LYS A 268 -7.16 3.44 18.79
N ASN A 269 -6.14 4.02 19.48
CA ASN A 269 -5.28 5.09 18.99
C ASN A 269 -3.88 4.53 18.70
N TYR A 270 -3.44 4.57 17.45
CA TYR A 270 -2.14 4.08 17.00
C TYR A 270 -1.01 5.13 17.07
N GLY A 271 -1.30 6.25 17.74
CA GLY A 271 -0.32 7.16 18.31
C GLY A 271 0.27 8.21 17.38
N TRP A 272 0.25 8.05 16.06
CA TRP A 272 0.79 9.05 15.15
C TRP A 272 0.10 10.42 15.30
N PRO A 273 0.83 11.55 15.36
CA PRO A 273 2.28 11.70 15.30
C PRO A 273 2.95 11.73 16.69
N THR A 274 2.25 11.37 17.74
CA THR A 274 2.69 11.53 19.13
C THR A 274 3.70 10.48 19.56
N ILE A 275 3.53 9.24 19.10
CA ILE A 275 4.46 8.12 19.28
C ILE A 275 4.77 7.47 17.93
N GLN A 276 5.90 6.77 17.83
CA GLN A 276 6.36 6.05 16.63
C GLN A 276 7.19 4.83 17.06
N GLY A 277 7.03 3.71 16.34
CA GLY A 277 7.76 2.48 16.64
C GLY A 277 7.57 2.00 18.07
N ASP A 278 8.65 1.84 18.83
CA ASP A 278 8.61 1.30 20.20
C ASP A 278 8.28 2.35 21.28
N GLU A 279 8.00 3.59 20.89
CA GLU A 279 7.59 4.61 21.85
C GLU A 279 6.23 4.27 22.46
N THR A 280 6.10 4.45 23.78
CA THR A 280 4.88 4.11 24.52
C THR A 280 4.25 5.35 25.15
N ARG A 281 2.92 5.42 25.11
CA ARG A 281 2.14 6.44 25.82
C ARG A 281 0.79 5.86 26.25
N THR A 282 0.28 6.30 27.37
CA THR A 282 -1.03 5.89 27.87
C THR A 282 -2.12 6.10 26.81
N GLU A 283 -2.99 5.12 26.64
CA GLU A 283 -4.08 5.09 25.67
C GLU A 283 -3.66 5.11 24.19
N MET A 284 -2.39 4.78 23.91
CA MET A 284 -1.87 4.62 22.54
C MET A 284 -1.30 3.21 22.38
N GLU A 285 -1.63 2.59 21.25
CA GLU A 285 -1.15 1.25 20.89
C GLU A 285 0.20 1.34 20.19
N THR A 286 1.10 0.43 20.52
CA THR A 286 2.38 0.24 19.84
C THR A 286 2.23 -0.83 18.76
N PRO A 287 2.99 -0.78 17.67
CA PRO A 287 2.98 -1.84 16.67
C PRO A 287 3.40 -3.20 17.26
N VAL A 288 2.90 -4.28 16.66
CA VAL A 288 3.35 -5.64 16.98
C VAL A 288 4.82 -5.82 16.64
N ILE A 289 5.23 -5.22 15.52
CA ILE A 289 6.61 -5.15 15.07
C ILE A 289 6.80 -3.91 14.21
N ASN A 290 7.98 -3.32 14.25
CA ASN A 290 8.38 -2.23 13.36
C ASN A 290 9.73 -2.51 12.70
N SER A 291 10.02 -1.78 11.62
CA SER A 291 11.24 -1.96 10.83
C SER A 291 12.52 -1.50 11.54
N GLY A 292 12.40 -0.89 12.72
CA GLY A 292 13.50 -0.24 13.42
C GLY A 292 13.87 1.13 12.85
N PRO A 293 14.71 1.88 13.56
CA PRO A 293 15.00 3.28 13.23
C PRO A 293 15.92 3.46 12.01
N ASN A 294 16.60 2.41 11.60
CA ASN A 294 17.61 2.44 10.53
C ASN A 294 17.20 1.71 9.26
N TYR A 295 16.02 1.06 9.28
CA TYR A 295 15.53 0.27 8.16
C TYR A 295 14.17 0.75 7.72
N THR A 296 13.82 0.47 6.47
CA THR A 296 12.49 0.77 5.95
C THR A 296 12.04 -0.34 5.01
N TRP A 297 10.83 -0.82 5.26
CA TRP A 297 10.09 -1.68 4.34
C TRP A 297 9.35 -0.84 3.30
N ALA A 298 8.83 0.33 3.73
CA ALA A 298 7.76 1.07 3.07
C ALA A 298 6.65 0.07 2.67
N PRO A 299 5.97 -0.54 3.66
CA PRO A 299 5.09 -1.68 3.43
C PRO A 299 3.82 -1.22 2.73
N ALA A 300 3.40 -1.97 1.71
CA ALA A 300 2.19 -1.67 0.98
C ALA A 300 1.06 -2.64 1.38
N ASP A 301 0.80 -3.64 0.56
CA ASP A 301 -0.27 -4.60 0.81
C ASP A 301 0.17 -5.74 1.72
N ILE A 302 -0.80 -6.45 2.29
CA ILE A 302 -0.60 -7.55 3.21
C ILE A 302 -1.61 -8.67 2.96
N GLU A 303 -1.16 -9.93 3.09
CA GLU A 303 -1.99 -11.11 2.94
C GLU A 303 -1.68 -12.11 4.06
N PHE A 304 -2.68 -12.91 4.46
CA PHE A 304 -2.52 -13.96 5.46
C PHE A 304 -2.53 -15.33 4.80
N ILE A 305 -1.43 -16.09 4.95
CA ILE A 305 -1.26 -17.40 4.34
C ILE A 305 -0.68 -18.36 5.38
N ASN A 306 -1.39 -19.46 5.68
CA ASN A 306 -0.89 -20.56 6.50
C ASN A 306 -0.23 -20.15 7.83
N GLY A 307 -0.80 -19.13 8.50
CA GLY A 307 -0.32 -18.67 9.80
C GLY A 307 0.80 -17.64 9.74
N SER A 308 1.14 -17.15 8.57
CA SER A 308 2.07 -16.05 8.35
C SER A 308 1.37 -14.87 7.68
N LEU A 309 1.81 -13.66 8.00
CA LEU A 309 1.47 -12.43 7.31
C LEU A 309 2.56 -12.15 6.27
N PHE A 310 2.17 -12.09 5.01
CA PHE A 310 3.04 -11.71 3.90
C PHE A 310 2.74 -10.28 3.50
N PHE A 311 3.74 -9.40 3.49
CA PHE A 311 3.55 -8.02 3.06
C PHE A 311 4.63 -7.55 2.09
N SER A 312 4.20 -6.79 1.11
CA SER A 312 5.08 -6.23 0.08
C SER A 312 5.82 -5.00 0.59
N GLY A 313 7.10 -4.87 0.23
CA GLY A 313 7.94 -3.72 0.52
C GLY A 313 8.27 -2.92 -0.73
N LEU A 314 7.88 -1.65 -0.73
CA LEU A 314 8.22 -0.74 -1.84
C LEU A 314 9.68 -0.31 -1.79
N ARG A 315 10.12 0.20 -0.65
CA ARG A 315 11.50 0.66 -0.49
C ARG A 315 12.43 -0.46 -0.07
N GLY A 316 11.90 -1.43 0.65
CA GLY A 316 12.63 -2.63 1.01
C GLY A 316 12.84 -3.59 -0.15
N GLU A 317 12.13 -3.40 -1.28
CA GLU A 317 12.26 -4.19 -2.52
C GLU A 317 12.23 -5.70 -2.27
N ALA A 318 11.29 -6.14 -1.43
CA ALA A 318 11.16 -7.53 -1.01
C ALA A 318 9.72 -7.88 -0.66
N LEU A 319 9.42 -9.17 -0.58
CA LEU A 319 8.25 -9.71 0.11
C LEU A 319 8.70 -10.14 1.51
N TYR A 320 8.03 -9.64 2.53
CA TYR A 320 8.30 -9.96 3.93
C TYR A 320 7.29 -10.96 4.46
N GLU A 321 7.75 -11.92 5.28
CA GLU A 321 6.92 -12.87 5.97
C GLU A 321 7.09 -12.71 7.47
N ALA A 322 5.99 -12.45 8.18
CA ALA A 322 5.92 -12.44 9.64
C ALA A 322 5.10 -13.63 10.14
N LYS A 323 5.73 -14.58 10.81
CA LYS A 323 5.06 -15.76 11.35
C LYS A 323 4.35 -15.42 12.65
N ILE A 324 3.00 -15.54 12.66
CA ILE A 324 2.18 -15.09 13.81
C ILE A 324 1.47 -16.23 14.57
N ASN A 325 1.67 -17.50 14.18
CA ASN A 325 0.84 -18.64 14.59
C ASN A 325 0.62 -18.81 16.10
N ASP A 326 1.62 -18.57 16.94
CA ASP A 326 1.54 -18.90 18.37
C ASP A 326 1.90 -17.72 19.29
N LEU A 327 2.19 -16.55 18.70
CA LEU A 327 2.79 -15.44 19.41
C LEU A 327 1.79 -14.42 19.93
N VAL A 328 0.55 -14.46 19.39
CA VAL A 328 -0.46 -13.45 19.67
C VAL A 328 -1.67 -14.09 20.32
N THR A 329 -1.74 -14.02 21.63
CA THR A 329 -3.02 -14.24 22.34
C THR A 329 -3.77 -12.90 22.42
N PRO A 330 -5.11 -12.92 22.63
CA PRO A 330 -5.89 -11.69 22.80
C PRO A 330 -5.36 -10.76 23.90
N GLU A 331 -4.51 -11.28 24.79
CA GLU A 331 -4.04 -10.59 25.98
C GLU A 331 -2.55 -10.21 25.92
N ARG A 332 -1.77 -10.78 24.98
CA ARG A 332 -0.33 -10.50 24.87
C ARG A 332 0.31 -11.03 23.59
N ILE A 333 1.16 -10.20 22.97
CA ILE A 333 2.19 -10.66 22.05
C ILE A 333 3.36 -11.14 22.91
N SER A 334 3.60 -12.44 22.97
CA SER A 334 4.63 -13.02 23.83
C SER A 334 6.06 -12.74 23.35
N SER A 335 6.23 -12.48 22.06
CA SER A 335 7.48 -12.05 21.41
C SER A 335 7.17 -11.42 20.05
N ALA A 336 8.03 -10.50 19.57
CA ALA A 336 7.92 -10.00 18.21
C ALA A 336 8.09 -11.15 17.21
N PRO A 337 7.27 -11.21 16.12
CA PRO A 337 7.43 -12.20 15.06
C PRO A 337 8.82 -12.12 14.42
N GLU A 338 9.36 -13.26 14.05
CA GLU A 338 10.52 -13.31 13.17
C GLU A 338 10.10 -12.86 11.76
N ILE A 339 10.91 -11.99 11.15
CA ILE A 339 10.71 -11.55 9.77
C ILE A 339 11.64 -12.32 8.85
N LYS A 340 11.06 -13.07 7.92
CA LYS A 340 11.78 -13.61 6.77
C LYS A 340 11.66 -12.67 5.58
N ILE A 341 12.70 -12.65 4.73
CA ILE A 341 12.76 -11.78 3.56
C ILE A 341 12.86 -12.66 2.31
N HIS A 342 11.90 -12.49 1.40
CA HIS A 342 11.84 -13.21 0.13
C HIS A 342 12.02 -12.25 -1.03
N PHE A 343 12.65 -12.70 -2.12
CA PHE A 343 12.83 -11.96 -3.38
C PHE A 343 13.54 -10.61 -3.24
N LEU A 344 14.45 -10.48 -2.29
CA LEU A 344 15.15 -9.23 -2.04
C LEU A 344 15.83 -8.71 -3.32
N LYS A 345 15.39 -7.54 -3.81
CA LYS A 345 15.85 -6.88 -5.04
C LYS A 345 15.65 -7.66 -6.34
N GLU A 346 14.96 -8.79 -6.31
CA GLU A 346 14.72 -9.62 -7.50
C GLU A 346 13.74 -8.95 -8.45
N PHE A 347 12.60 -8.50 -7.92
CA PHE A 347 11.54 -7.85 -8.68
C PHE A 347 11.49 -6.33 -8.47
N GLY A 348 12.36 -5.78 -7.61
CA GLY A 348 12.33 -4.38 -7.21
C GLY A 348 11.20 -4.09 -6.24
N ARG A 349 10.57 -2.94 -6.39
CA ARG A 349 9.50 -2.43 -5.52
C ARG A 349 8.23 -3.27 -5.68
N LEU A 350 7.74 -3.86 -4.59
CA LEU A 350 6.50 -4.65 -4.58
C LEU A 350 5.35 -3.83 -4.00
N ARG A 351 4.15 -3.96 -4.59
CA ARG A 351 2.97 -3.15 -4.20
C ARG A 351 1.81 -4.02 -3.71
N ALA A 352 1.05 -4.64 -4.58
CA ALA A 352 -0.04 -5.53 -4.18
C ALA A 352 0.47 -6.92 -3.81
N THR A 353 -0.23 -7.56 -2.88
CA THR A 353 0.04 -8.92 -2.42
C THR A 353 -1.29 -9.58 -2.11
N ARG A 354 -1.76 -10.52 -2.96
CA ARG A 354 -3.10 -11.11 -2.86
C ARG A 354 -3.08 -12.62 -3.08
N LEU A 355 -3.74 -13.35 -2.21
CA LEU A 355 -3.98 -14.78 -2.37
C LEU A 355 -5.19 -14.99 -3.29
N SER A 356 -4.99 -15.71 -4.39
CA SER A 356 -6.08 -16.06 -5.30
C SER A 356 -6.96 -17.18 -4.73
N PRO A 357 -8.22 -17.31 -5.19
CA PRO A 357 -9.12 -18.38 -4.76
C PRO A 357 -8.61 -19.79 -5.03
N ASP A 358 -7.70 -19.96 -5.98
CA ASP A 358 -7.06 -21.23 -6.31
C ASP A 358 -5.71 -21.44 -5.59
N GLY A 359 -5.39 -20.57 -4.62
CA GLY A 359 -4.30 -20.74 -3.67
C GLY A 359 -2.94 -20.20 -4.11
N TYR A 360 -2.83 -19.49 -5.23
CA TYR A 360 -1.59 -18.84 -5.64
C TYR A 360 -1.48 -17.43 -5.06
N LEU A 361 -0.28 -17.02 -4.71
CA LEU A 361 0.01 -15.65 -4.32
C LEU A 361 0.30 -14.80 -5.57
N TYR A 362 -0.41 -13.69 -5.70
CA TYR A 362 -0.16 -12.71 -6.74
C TYR A 362 0.47 -11.47 -6.14
N ILE A 363 1.49 -10.95 -6.82
CA ILE A 363 2.14 -9.67 -6.46
C ILE A 363 2.24 -8.77 -7.67
N THR A 364 2.23 -7.46 -7.44
CA THR A 364 2.58 -6.47 -8.48
C THR A 364 3.89 -5.77 -8.15
N THR A 365 4.65 -5.41 -9.19
CA THR A 365 5.77 -4.48 -9.05
C THR A 365 5.29 -3.03 -9.16
N SER A 366 6.10 -2.07 -8.71
CA SER A 366 5.85 -0.62 -8.79
C SER A 366 7.16 0.12 -9.08
N ASN A 367 7.90 -0.37 -10.08
CA ASN A 367 9.22 0.17 -10.42
C ASN A 367 9.12 1.46 -11.25
N THR A 368 7.96 1.68 -11.91
CA THR A 368 7.71 2.86 -12.75
C THR A 368 7.09 4.03 -11.99
N ASP A 369 6.93 3.95 -10.66
CA ASP A 369 6.28 4.98 -9.82
C ASP A 369 7.13 6.25 -9.60
N GLY A 370 8.30 6.36 -10.23
CA GLY A 370 9.23 7.48 -10.13
C GLY A 370 10.25 7.34 -8.99
N ARG A 371 10.18 6.26 -8.20
CA ARG A 371 11.10 5.95 -7.09
C ARG A 371 11.86 4.64 -7.30
N GLY A 372 11.43 3.81 -8.25
CA GLY A 372 12.05 2.55 -8.60
C GLY A 372 13.10 2.65 -9.70
N GLU A 373 13.68 1.50 -10.06
CA GLU A 373 14.55 1.31 -11.23
C GLU A 373 13.84 0.42 -12.25
N PRO A 374 13.06 1.00 -13.19
CA PRO A 374 12.33 0.22 -14.17
C PRO A 374 13.27 -0.64 -15.03
N LYS A 375 12.89 -1.91 -15.21
CA LYS A 375 13.51 -2.86 -16.13
C LYS A 375 12.57 -3.10 -17.31
N SER A 376 13.06 -3.77 -18.34
CA SER A 376 12.20 -4.15 -19.48
C SER A 376 11.01 -4.99 -19.00
N GLY A 377 9.80 -4.64 -19.47
CA GLY A 377 8.56 -5.30 -19.08
C GLY A 377 7.93 -4.80 -17.76
N ASP A 378 8.57 -3.90 -17.01
CA ASP A 378 7.97 -3.33 -15.79
C ASP A 378 6.81 -2.36 -16.14
N ASP A 379 5.79 -2.27 -15.28
CA ASP A 379 5.56 -3.10 -14.10
C ASP A 379 4.88 -4.43 -14.44
N LYS A 380 4.90 -5.36 -13.49
CA LYS A 380 4.48 -6.74 -13.72
C LYS A 380 3.39 -7.19 -12.75
N LEU A 381 2.55 -8.12 -13.21
CA LEU A 381 1.73 -8.99 -12.38
C LEU A 381 2.39 -10.37 -12.35
N ILE A 382 2.72 -10.87 -11.18
CA ILE A 382 3.48 -12.10 -10.97
C ILE A 382 2.64 -13.05 -10.11
N ARG A 383 2.52 -14.32 -10.52
CA ARG A 383 1.91 -15.41 -9.78
C ARG A 383 2.99 -16.27 -9.16
N ILE A 384 2.81 -16.65 -7.91
CA ILE A 384 3.76 -17.40 -7.10
C ILE A 384 3.03 -18.58 -6.45
N ASP A 385 3.61 -19.77 -6.53
CA ASP A 385 3.15 -20.91 -5.76
C ASP A 385 3.64 -20.76 -4.31
N PRO A 386 2.73 -20.65 -3.30
CA PRO A 386 3.13 -20.47 -1.90
C PRO A 386 3.93 -21.64 -1.32
N GLU A 387 3.92 -22.82 -1.94
CA GLU A 387 4.71 -23.95 -1.48
C GLU A 387 6.21 -23.66 -1.47
N ILE A 388 6.68 -22.69 -2.27
CA ILE A 388 8.09 -22.26 -2.25
C ILE A 388 8.51 -21.66 -0.90
N PHE A 389 7.57 -21.11 -0.13
CA PHE A 389 7.88 -20.52 1.18
C PHE A 389 7.98 -21.56 2.30
N ALA A 390 7.35 -22.74 2.14
CA ALA A 390 7.42 -23.82 3.12
C ALA A 390 8.79 -24.51 3.19
N ASN A 391 9.56 -24.39 2.11
CA ASN A 391 10.87 -25.08 1.95
C ASN A 391 12.07 -24.13 2.09
N ARG A 392 11.83 -22.86 2.49
CA ARG A 392 12.87 -21.83 2.64
C ARG A 392 13.06 -21.37 4.07
#